data_4b81656848c7d14102fd8f70d27d4b07
#
_entry.id   4b81656848c7d14102fd8f70d27d4b07
#
_cell.length_a   1.000
_cell.length_b   1.000
_cell.length_c   1.000
_cell.angle_alpha   90.00
_cell.angle_beta   90.00
_cell.angle_gamma   90.00
#
_symmetry.space_group_name_H-M   'P 1'
#
loop_
_entity.id
_entity.type
_entity.pdbx_description
1 polymer ?
#
loop_
_entity_poly.entity_id
_entity_poly.type
_entity_poly.pdbx_seq_one_letter_code
_entity_poly.pdbx_strand_id
1 'polypeptide(L)'
;MAERVLTLRELNRATLARQLLLERKRLSPVKVIEHLVGMQAQWPSAPYVGIWTRTTSFRRGTLERELAKGSVVKANLMRQTLHLVTRRDYGLLRAAISESGHPDQWPNSIKVAPSVRALAECGPVTMVEGLELLEREHGLTGITARRAWHGGRMRAHVLHHHETALWGARPEGLFVAIEEPEPLDPVEARAEMLARYLAAFGPASRKDMDAWSMMRQPAIKAALARLELRRFRDEQGRELLDVLRAPLPDPDTPAPVRFLPKWDNVLLAFADRSRVLPEEYRRTVIGSNGDVAQTFLVDGLVAGIWRVESGRVVLEPFGALSRSVGRELEDEAERLEVFLAG
;
A
#
# COMPACT_ATOMS: atom_id res chain seq x y z
N MET A 1 -28.14 -15.97 16.28
CA MET A 1 -28.76 -14.99 15.39
C MET A 1 -28.07 -15.11 14.01
N ALA A 2 -28.83 -15.01 12.92
CA ALA A 2 -28.23 -15.03 11.58
C ALA A 2 -27.26 -13.84 11.42
N GLU A 3 -26.08 -14.07 10.82
CA GLU A 3 -25.13 -13.00 10.53
C GLU A 3 -25.74 -12.05 9.47
N ARG A 4 -25.56 -10.74 9.68
CA ARG A 4 -26.03 -9.72 8.72
C ARG A 4 -25.32 -9.89 7.38
N VAL A 5 -26.10 -9.87 6.29
CA VAL A 5 -25.58 -9.84 4.91
C VAL A 5 -25.32 -8.39 4.53
N LEU A 6 -24.13 -8.12 3.97
CA LEU A 6 -23.75 -6.83 3.44
C LEU A 6 -23.75 -6.86 1.91
N THR A 7 -24.40 -5.89 1.30
CA THR A 7 -24.40 -5.69 -0.14
C THR A 7 -23.04 -5.18 -0.65
N LEU A 8 -22.78 -5.37 -1.94
CA LEU A 8 -21.58 -4.84 -2.57
C LEU A 8 -21.48 -3.31 -2.39
N ARG A 9 -22.63 -2.60 -2.43
CA ARG A 9 -22.67 -1.14 -2.22
C ARG A 9 -22.33 -0.74 -0.79
N GLU A 10 -22.81 -1.47 0.22
CA GLU A 10 -22.41 -1.25 1.62
C GLU A 10 -20.90 -1.48 1.81
N LEU A 11 -20.35 -2.53 1.20
CA LEU A 11 -18.91 -2.81 1.23
C LEU A 11 -18.08 -1.72 0.52
N ASN A 12 -18.59 -1.20 -0.60
CA ASN A 12 -17.97 -0.04 -1.27
C ASN A 12 -17.93 1.16 -0.35
N ARG A 13 -19.07 1.58 0.22
CA ARG A 13 -19.14 2.76 1.11
C ARG A 13 -18.28 2.61 2.36
N ALA A 14 -18.24 1.42 2.98
CA ALA A 14 -17.34 1.13 4.09
C ALA A 14 -15.86 1.32 3.68
N THR A 15 -15.48 0.78 2.52
CA THR A 15 -14.12 0.92 2.00
C THR A 15 -13.76 2.39 1.75
N LEU A 16 -14.62 3.15 1.06
CA LEU A 16 -14.35 4.56 0.77
C LEU A 16 -14.25 5.42 2.03
N ALA A 17 -15.13 5.20 3.01
CA ALA A 17 -15.09 5.92 4.28
C ALA A 17 -13.76 5.70 5.02
N ARG A 18 -13.36 4.43 5.15
CA ARG A 18 -12.12 4.01 5.84
C ARG A 18 -10.86 4.39 5.08
N GLN A 19 -10.96 4.52 3.77
CA GLN A 19 -9.86 4.97 2.91
C GLN A 19 -9.83 6.50 2.74
N LEU A 20 -10.64 7.26 3.50
CA LEU A 20 -10.72 8.73 3.44
C LEU A 20 -11.08 9.25 2.04
N LEU A 21 -11.86 8.48 1.27
CA LEU A 21 -12.26 8.80 -0.10
C LEU A 21 -13.68 9.35 -0.20
N LEU A 22 -14.56 9.14 0.79
CA LEU A 22 -15.85 9.83 0.87
C LEU A 22 -15.65 11.30 1.21
N GLU A 23 -14.78 11.59 2.19
CA GLU A 23 -14.52 12.94 2.66
C GLU A 23 -13.02 13.11 2.89
N ARG A 24 -12.44 14.17 2.31
CA ARG A 24 -11.07 14.57 2.62
C ARG A 24 -10.93 15.02 4.05
N LYS A 25 -9.88 14.58 4.71
CA LYS A 25 -9.61 14.92 6.12
C LYS A 25 -8.42 15.87 6.25
N ARG A 26 -8.44 16.69 7.29
CA ARG A 26 -7.29 17.53 7.65
C ARG A 26 -6.31 16.71 8.50
N LEU A 27 -5.51 15.88 7.84
CA LEU A 27 -4.53 15.01 8.47
C LEU A 27 -3.12 15.30 7.94
N SER A 28 -2.11 15.07 8.79
CA SER A 28 -0.72 15.08 8.35
C SER A 28 -0.41 13.84 7.48
N PRO A 29 0.63 13.90 6.60
CA PRO A 29 1.05 12.73 5.82
C PRO A 29 1.30 11.50 6.67
N VAL A 30 1.96 11.67 7.82
CA VAL A 30 2.24 10.58 8.77
C VAL A 30 0.94 9.91 9.23
N LYS A 31 -0.08 10.70 9.60
CA LYS A 31 -1.37 10.15 10.05
C LYS A 31 -2.15 9.46 8.94
N VAL A 32 -2.05 9.92 7.70
CA VAL A 32 -2.66 9.23 6.54
C VAL A 32 -1.96 7.88 6.31
N ILE A 33 -0.63 7.86 6.28
CA ILE A 33 0.16 6.63 6.09
C ILE A 33 -0.14 5.62 7.20
N GLU A 34 -0.19 6.06 8.45
CA GLU A 34 -0.51 5.24 9.61
C GLU A 34 -1.93 4.65 9.52
N HIS A 35 -2.92 5.49 9.19
CA HIS A 35 -4.32 5.12 9.03
C HIS A 35 -4.54 4.08 7.92
N LEU A 36 -3.80 4.20 6.81
CA LEU A 36 -3.87 3.30 5.66
C LEU A 36 -2.97 2.05 5.79
N VAL A 37 -2.31 1.86 6.94
CA VAL A 37 -1.37 0.76 7.19
C VAL A 37 -0.24 0.72 6.16
N GLY A 38 0.25 1.90 5.80
CA GLY A 38 1.23 2.10 4.74
C GLY A 38 0.61 2.41 3.38
N MET A 39 1.43 2.93 2.49
CA MET A 39 1.04 3.26 1.11
C MET A 39 2.04 2.66 0.13
N GLN A 40 1.58 2.00 -0.91
CA GLN A 40 2.49 1.44 -1.91
C GLN A 40 3.26 2.54 -2.61
N ALA A 41 4.58 2.39 -2.69
CA ALA A 41 5.54 3.39 -3.15
C ALA A 41 6.44 2.86 -4.27
N GLN A 42 5.89 1.99 -5.12
CA GLN A 42 6.58 1.44 -6.27
C GLN A 42 6.96 2.55 -7.28
N TRP A 43 6.12 3.56 -7.36
CA TRP A 43 6.37 4.80 -8.09
C TRP A 43 6.48 5.96 -7.09
N PRO A 44 7.55 6.77 -7.10
CA PRO A 44 7.80 7.76 -6.07
C PRO A 44 6.68 8.78 -5.87
N SER A 45 6.03 9.24 -6.94
CA SER A 45 4.93 10.21 -6.86
C SER A 45 3.58 9.60 -6.41
N ALA A 46 3.42 8.28 -6.45
CA ALA A 46 2.14 7.64 -6.12
C ALA A 46 1.64 7.95 -4.70
N PRO A 47 2.45 7.84 -3.62
CA PRO A 47 2.01 8.20 -2.28
C PRO A 47 1.59 9.66 -2.14
N TYR A 48 2.23 10.58 -2.87
CA TYR A 48 1.88 12.00 -2.83
C TYR A 48 0.48 12.26 -3.38
N VAL A 49 0.17 11.72 -4.56
CA VAL A 49 -1.19 11.80 -5.12
C VAL A 49 -2.18 11.07 -4.22
N GLY A 50 -1.79 9.92 -3.65
CA GLY A 50 -2.61 9.16 -2.72
C GLY A 50 -2.95 9.93 -1.44
N ILE A 51 -2.03 10.72 -0.88
CA ILE A 51 -2.29 11.61 0.26
C ILE A 51 -3.15 12.80 -0.19
N TRP A 52 -2.83 13.41 -1.32
CA TRP A 52 -3.58 14.55 -1.86
C TRP A 52 -5.07 14.23 -2.05
N THR A 53 -5.39 13.09 -2.64
CA THR A 53 -6.80 12.72 -2.87
C THR A 53 -7.60 12.51 -1.59
N ARG A 54 -6.91 12.27 -0.45
CA ARG A 54 -7.50 11.97 0.87
C ARG A 54 -7.51 13.14 1.84
N THR A 55 -6.79 14.23 1.53
CA THR A 55 -6.61 15.35 2.46
C THR A 55 -6.97 16.70 1.85
N THR A 56 -7.31 17.67 2.72
CA THR A 56 -7.77 19.00 2.28
C THR A 56 -6.65 19.99 1.96
N SER A 57 -5.44 19.80 2.51
CA SER A 57 -4.38 20.84 2.47
C SER A 57 -2.97 20.25 2.41
N PHE A 58 -2.80 19.15 1.69
CA PHE A 58 -1.49 18.50 1.55
C PHE A 58 -0.57 19.29 0.61
N ARG A 59 0.70 19.45 1.03
CA ARG A 59 1.81 19.98 0.23
C ARG A 59 2.94 18.95 0.19
N ARG A 60 3.57 18.76 -0.97
CA ARG A 60 4.65 17.77 -1.18
C ARG A 60 5.76 17.88 -0.14
N GLY A 61 6.28 19.09 0.11
CA GLY A 61 7.34 19.32 1.08
C GLY A 61 7.01 18.91 2.52
N THR A 62 5.72 18.68 2.86
CA THR A 62 5.38 18.13 4.19
C THR A 62 5.74 16.64 4.30
N LEU A 63 5.53 15.85 3.26
CA LEU A 63 5.96 14.46 3.23
C LEU A 63 7.49 14.35 3.10
N GLU A 64 8.11 15.18 2.25
CA GLU A 64 9.56 15.20 2.07
C GLU A 64 10.31 15.48 3.36
N ARG A 65 9.81 16.42 4.18
CA ARG A 65 10.37 16.65 5.53
C ARG A 65 10.25 15.44 6.45
N GLU A 66 9.14 14.72 6.41
CA GLU A 66 8.96 13.52 7.24
C GLU A 66 9.85 12.35 6.76
N LEU A 67 10.09 12.24 5.46
CA LEU A 67 11.05 11.31 4.88
C LEU A 67 12.48 11.67 5.29
N ALA A 68 12.88 12.92 5.19
CA ALA A 68 14.22 13.38 5.59
C ALA A 68 14.49 13.22 7.08
N LYS A 69 13.48 13.39 7.95
CA LYS A 69 13.58 13.13 9.40
C LYS A 69 13.58 11.65 9.75
N GLY A 70 13.26 10.75 8.80
CA GLY A 70 13.11 9.33 9.07
C GLY A 70 11.83 8.96 9.84
N SER A 71 10.87 9.88 10.02
CA SER A 71 9.54 9.57 10.61
C SER A 71 8.72 8.67 9.68
N VAL A 72 8.93 8.79 8.38
CA VAL A 72 8.40 7.93 7.31
C VAL A 72 9.57 7.28 6.61
N VAL A 73 9.45 5.98 6.37
CA VAL A 73 10.49 5.17 5.72
C VAL A 73 9.92 4.41 4.52
N LYS A 74 10.78 4.12 3.54
CA LYS A 74 10.45 3.32 2.37
C LYS A 74 11.05 1.92 2.49
N ALA A 75 10.20 0.91 2.57
CA ALA A 75 10.60 -0.47 2.84
C ALA A 75 9.85 -1.48 1.98
N ASN A 76 10.44 -2.66 1.78
CA ASN A 76 9.75 -3.82 1.23
C ASN A 76 8.92 -4.49 2.34
N LEU A 77 7.60 -4.46 2.19
CA LEU A 77 6.66 -4.98 3.19
C LEU A 77 5.58 -5.86 2.52
N MET A 78 4.30 -5.55 2.70
CA MET A 78 3.20 -6.35 2.20
C MET A 78 3.37 -6.69 0.71
N ARG A 79 3.04 -7.91 0.32
CA ARG A 79 3.25 -8.43 -1.05
C ARG A 79 4.70 -8.30 -1.55
N GLN A 80 5.64 -8.03 -0.64
CA GLN A 80 7.07 -7.79 -0.94
C GLN A 80 7.32 -6.59 -1.88
N THR A 81 6.36 -5.68 -1.95
CA THR A 81 6.45 -4.43 -2.70
C THR A 81 6.89 -3.27 -1.81
N LEU A 82 7.29 -2.18 -2.44
CA LEU A 82 7.74 -0.98 -1.75
C LEU A 82 6.56 -0.23 -1.13
N HIS A 83 6.68 0.13 0.15
CA HIS A 83 5.70 0.90 0.88
C HIS A 83 6.35 2.07 1.63
N LEU A 84 5.65 3.19 1.70
CA LEU A 84 5.89 4.19 2.74
C LEU A 84 5.10 3.76 3.98
N VAL A 85 5.79 3.70 5.10
CA VAL A 85 5.21 3.42 6.42
C VAL A 85 5.83 4.36 7.46
N THR A 86 5.18 4.52 8.60
CA THR A 86 5.84 5.24 9.70
C THR A 86 7.01 4.41 10.23
N ARG A 87 8.04 5.08 10.73
CA ARG A 87 9.18 4.42 11.39
C ARG A 87 8.70 3.54 12.54
N ARG A 88 7.71 4.01 13.29
CA ARG A 88 7.08 3.26 14.38
C ARG A 88 6.43 1.96 13.92
N ASP A 89 5.71 2.01 12.79
CA ASP A 89 4.96 0.85 12.29
C ASP A 89 5.83 -0.14 11.51
N TYR A 90 7.03 0.29 11.07
CA TYR A 90 7.94 -0.57 10.33
C TYR A 90 8.28 -1.85 11.08
N GLY A 91 8.64 -1.75 12.38
CA GLY A 91 8.98 -2.91 13.21
C GLY A 91 7.83 -3.90 13.32
N LEU A 92 6.63 -3.40 13.62
CA LEU A 92 5.40 -4.19 13.69
C LEU A 92 5.11 -4.92 12.38
N LEU A 93 5.06 -4.18 11.27
CA LEU A 93 4.74 -4.75 9.96
C LEU A 93 5.82 -5.74 9.52
N ARG A 94 7.09 -5.46 9.79
CA ARG A 94 8.20 -6.35 9.46
C ARG A 94 8.13 -7.65 10.26
N ALA A 95 7.85 -7.59 11.57
CA ALA A 95 7.67 -8.76 12.41
C ALA A 95 6.48 -9.62 11.95
N ALA A 96 5.35 -8.98 11.64
CA ALA A 96 4.14 -9.66 11.17
C ALA A 96 4.37 -10.48 9.89
N ILE A 97 5.13 -9.92 8.92
CA ILE A 97 5.36 -10.57 7.62
C ILE A 97 6.70 -11.33 7.53
N SER A 98 7.44 -11.47 8.63
CA SER A 98 8.81 -12.05 8.63
C SER A 98 8.89 -13.44 7.98
N GLU A 99 7.82 -14.23 8.08
CA GLU A 99 7.68 -15.58 7.52
C GLU A 99 6.74 -15.62 6.30
N SER A 100 6.35 -14.46 5.75
CA SER A 100 5.51 -14.39 4.57
C SER A 100 6.30 -14.70 3.30
N GLY A 101 5.62 -15.30 2.32
CA GLY A 101 6.23 -15.70 1.06
C GLY A 101 6.79 -17.12 1.07
N HIS A 102 7.41 -17.50 -0.04
CA HIS A 102 8.00 -18.84 -0.21
C HIS A 102 9.38 -18.88 0.45
N PRO A 103 9.74 -19.94 1.23
CA PRO A 103 11.05 -20.03 1.90
C PRO A 103 12.24 -19.87 0.95
N ASP A 104 12.13 -20.38 -0.27
CA ASP A 104 13.20 -20.35 -1.28
C ASP A 104 13.24 -19.08 -2.13
N GLN A 105 12.34 -18.13 -1.85
CA GLN A 105 12.25 -16.89 -2.65
C GLN A 105 13.52 -16.04 -2.55
N TRP A 106 14.16 -16.05 -1.39
CA TRP A 106 15.35 -15.26 -1.10
C TRP A 106 16.51 -16.14 -0.66
N PRO A 107 17.10 -16.95 -1.58
CA PRO A 107 18.22 -17.83 -1.23
C PRO A 107 19.40 -17.03 -0.71
N ASN A 108 20.15 -17.63 0.21
CA ASN A 108 21.31 -17.01 0.86
C ASN A 108 21.03 -15.76 1.71
N SER A 109 19.78 -15.31 1.86
CA SER A 109 19.45 -14.07 2.56
C SER A 109 19.93 -14.05 4.02
N ILE A 110 19.88 -15.19 4.72
CA ILE A 110 20.40 -15.32 6.09
C ILE A 110 21.91 -15.19 6.10
N LYS A 111 22.59 -15.90 5.17
CA LYS A 111 24.05 -15.93 5.07
C LYS A 111 24.64 -14.54 4.79
N VAL A 112 24.01 -13.77 3.90
CA VAL A 112 24.55 -12.48 3.43
C VAL A 112 24.13 -11.29 4.32
N ALA A 113 23.10 -11.43 5.15
CA ALA A 113 22.58 -10.31 5.94
C ALA A 113 23.61 -9.60 6.81
N PRO A 114 24.55 -10.28 7.49
CA PRO A 114 25.59 -9.60 8.28
C PRO A 114 26.52 -8.72 7.42
N SER A 115 26.97 -9.22 6.25
CA SER A 115 27.84 -8.46 5.34
C SER A 115 27.10 -7.25 4.76
N VAL A 116 25.83 -7.44 4.37
CA VAL A 116 24.96 -6.35 3.89
C VAL A 116 24.74 -5.29 4.96
N ARG A 117 24.58 -5.70 6.22
CA ARG A 117 24.45 -4.79 7.36
C ARG A 117 25.71 -3.97 7.55
N ALA A 118 26.86 -4.63 7.66
CA ALA A 118 28.15 -3.98 7.86
C ALA A 118 28.48 -2.96 6.77
N LEU A 119 28.18 -3.29 5.49
CA LEU A 119 28.36 -2.36 4.39
C LEU A 119 27.50 -1.10 4.56
N ALA A 120 26.22 -1.27 4.87
CA ALA A 120 25.27 -0.16 4.99
C ALA A 120 25.45 0.68 6.29
N GLU A 121 26.18 0.21 7.27
CA GLU A 121 26.60 0.97 8.46
C GLU A 121 27.72 1.95 8.17
N CYS A 122 28.49 1.72 7.11
CA CYS A 122 29.51 2.67 6.64
C CYS A 122 28.93 3.90 5.92
N GLY A 123 27.65 3.86 5.55
CA GLY A 123 26.93 4.93 4.85
C GLY A 123 25.92 4.41 3.85
N PRO A 124 25.27 5.30 3.08
CA PRO A 124 24.35 4.90 2.02
C PRO A 124 25.04 4.06 0.95
N VAL A 125 24.37 2.99 0.51
CA VAL A 125 24.92 1.96 -0.41
C VAL A 125 24.05 1.84 -1.64
N THR A 126 24.66 1.75 -2.80
CA THR A 126 23.98 1.44 -4.07
C THR A 126 23.79 -0.07 -4.25
N MET A 127 22.91 -0.44 -5.19
CA MET A 127 22.76 -1.85 -5.57
C MET A 127 24.05 -2.41 -6.17
N VAL A 128 24.85 -1.60 -6.90
CA VAL A 128 26.09 -2.03 -7.53
C VAL A 128 27.10 -2.45 -6.47
N GLU A 129 27.39 -1.56 -5.51
CA GLU A 129 28.28 -1.85 -4.37
C GLU A 129 27.85 -3.09 -3.57
N GLY A 130 26.54 -3.23 -3.37
CA GLY A 130 25.99 -4.41 -2.72
C GLY A 130 26.22 -5.72 -3.49
N LEU A 131 26.07 -5.69 -4.81
CA LEU A 131 26.33 -6.88 -5.64
C LEU A 131 27.83 -7.22 -5.72
N GLU A 132 28.71 -6.22 -5.80
CA GLU A 132 30.17 -6.39 -5.73
C GLU A 132 30.61 -7.00 -4.38
N LEU A 133 29.99 -6.55 -3.27
CA LEU A 133 30.21 -7.18 -1.95
C LEU A 133 29.85 -8.67 -1.98
N LEU A 134 28.66 -9.01 -2.53
CA LEU A 134 28.20 -10.39 -2.55
C LEU A 134 29.05 -11.30 -3.45
N GLU A 135 29.58 -10.77 -4.55
CA GLU A 135 30.52 -11.48 -5.39
C GLU A 135 31.84 -11.72 -4.65
N ARG A 136 32.44 -10.70 -4.07
CA ARG A 136 33.72 -10.75 -3.37
C ARG A 136 33.69 -11.67 -2.16
N GLU A 137 32.67 -11.58 -1.30
CA GLU A 137 32.65 -12.27 0.00
C GLU A 137 31.91 -13.61 -0.03
N HIS A 138 30.98 -13.78 -0.97
CA HIS A 138 30.10 -14.95 -1.01
C HIS A 138 30.14 -15.71 -2.32
N GLY A 139 30.84 -15.22 -3.34
CA GLY A 139 30.92 -15.83 -4.67
C GLY A 139 29.58 -15.83 -5.42
N LEU A 140 28.66 -14.91 -5.06
CA LEU A 140 27.32 -14.84 -5.66
C LEU A 140 27.30 -13.84 -6.81
N THR A 141 26.77 -14.24 -7.97
CA THR A 141 26.68 -13.41 -9.17
C THR A 141 25.28 -13.45 -9.81
N GLY A 142 25.03 -12.57 -10.76
CA GLY A 142 23.80 -12.56 -11.57
C GLY A 142 22.51 -12.50 -10.76
N ILE A 143 21.52 -13.31 -11.15
CA ILE A 143 20.20 -13.33 -10.52
C ILE A 143 20.25 -13.82 -9.06
N THR A 144 21.18 -14.72 -8.74
CA THR A 144 21.36 -15.27 -7.39
C THR A 144 21.84 -14.15 -6.43
N ALA A 145 22.82 -13.34 -6.85
CA ALA A 145 23.28 -12.20 -6.08
C ALA A 145 22.14 -11.17 -5.88
N ARG A 146 21.38 -10.84 -6.92
CA ARG A 146 20.23 -9.90 -6.81
C ARG A 146 19.19 -10.38 -5.81
N ARG A 147 18.84 -11.67 -5.84
CA ARG A 147 17.88 -12.25 -4.88
C ARG A 147 18.45 -12.28 -3.47
N ALA A 148 19.72 -12.66 -3.30
CA ALA A 148 20.40 -12.65 -2.02
C ALA A 148 20.50 -11.24 -1.43
N TRP A 149 20.87 -10.24 -2.26
CA TRP A 149 20.89 -8.83 -1.88
C TRP A 149 19.53 -8.36 -1.38
N HIS A 150 18.46 -8.62 -2.13
CA HIS A 150 17.12 -8.22 -1.77
C HIS A 150 16.67 -8.83 -0.43
N GLY A 151 16.84 -10.14 -0.27
CA GLY A 151 16.49 -10.82 0.99
C GLY A 151 17.40 -10.45 2.15
N GLY A 152 18.70 -10.28 1.89
CA GLY A 152 19.70 -9.86 2.86
C GLY A 152 19.39 -8.47 3.45
N ARG A 153 19.06 -7.49 2.60
CA ARG A 153 18.66 -6.16 3.03
C ARG A 153 17.43 -6.17 3.95
N MET A 154 16.41 -6.94 3.57
CA MET A 154 15.20 -7.04 4.40
C MET A 154 15.50 -7.63 5.78
N ARG A 155 16.43 -8.59 5.89
CA ARG A 155 16.84 -9.20 7.15
C ARG A 155 17.76 -8.29 7.97
N ALA A 156 18.61 -7.55 7.29
CA ALA A 156 19.59 -6.64 7.89
C ALA A 156 19.00 -5.26 8.23
N HIS A 157 17.69 -5.05 8.07
CA HIS A 157 17.05 -3.74 8.25
C HIS A 157 17.75 -2.61 7.47
N VAL A 158 18.13 -2.93 6.22
CA VAL A 158 18.69 -1.97 5.25
C VAL A 158 17.57 -1.55 4.30
N LEU A 159 17.10 -0.33 4.49
CA LEU A 159 15.93 0.23 3.80
C LEU A 159 16.34 1.10 2.62
N HIS A 160 15.36 1.51 1.85
CA HIS A 160 15.56 2.52 0.82
C HIS A 160 15.87 3.88 1.46
N HIS A 161 16.90 4.57 0.95
CA HIS A 161 17.22 5.93 1.37
C HIS A 161 16.05 6.87 1.07
N HIS A 162 15.84 7.87 1.91
CA HIS A 162 14.68 8.78 1.78
C HIS A 162 14.61 9.49 0.43
N GLU A 163 15.75 9.84 -0.19
CA GLU A 163 15.82 10.47 -1.49
C GLU A 163 15.15 9.65 -2.60
N THR A 164 15.12 8.32 -2.49
CA THR A 164 14.43 7.45 -3.46
C THR A 164 12.91 7.52 -3.37
N ALA A 165 12.38 8.23 -2.38
CA ALA A 165 10.95 8.44 -2.16
C ALA A 165 10.50 9.88 -2.40
N LEU A 166 11.40 10.79 -2.76
CA LEU A 166 11.06 12.19 -3.08
C LEU A 166 10.23 12.28 -4.37
N TRP A 167 9.49 13.36 -4.49
CA TRP A 167 8.74 13.64 -5.73
C TRP A 167 9.68 13.72 -6.94
N GLY A 168 9.40 12.92 -7.98
CA GLY A 168 10.25 12.87 -9.16
C GLY A 168 11.56 12.09 -9.02
N ALA A 169 11.79 11.46 -7.86
CA ALA A 169 12.96 10.60 -7.68
C ALA A 169 13.01 9.49 -8.74
N ARG A 170 14.21 9.16 -9.19
CA ARG A 170 14.43 7.97 -10.02
C ARG A 170 14.37 6.72 -9.14
N PRO A 171 13.86 5.59 -9.65
CA PRO A 171 13.77 4.36 -8.89
C PRO A 171 15.13 3.66 -8.66
N GLU A 172 16.23 4.34 -8.79
CA GLU A 172 17.57 3.80 -8.52
C GLU A 172 17.73 3.44 -7.05
N GLY A 173 18.33 2.26 -6.80
CA GLY A 173 18.45 1.74 -5.45
C GLY A 173 19.58 2.39 -4.69
N LEU A 174 19.25 3.32 -3.80
CA LEU A 174 20.13 3.79 -2.73
C LEU A 174 19.55 3.27 -1.40
N PHE A 175 20.40 2.71 -0.54
CA PHE A 175 19.97 2.01 0.67
C PHE A 175 20.76 2.47 1.88
N VAL A 176 20.13 2.38 3.05
CA VAL A 176 20.71 2.83 4.31
C VAL A 176 20.32 1.87 5.44
N ALA A 177 21.26 1.56 6.31
CA ALA A 177 20.98 0.85 7.54
C ALA A 177 20.13 1.72 8.46
N ILE A 178 19.16 1.11 9.11
CA ILE A 178 18.40 1.74 10.18
C ILE A 178 18.65 0.98 11.49
N GLU A 179 18.43 1.63 12.62
CA GLU A 179 18.38 0.96 13.90
C GLU A 179 17.41 -0.23 13.86
N GLU A 180 17.80 -1.37 14.37
CA GLU A 180 16.95 -2.54 14.41
C GLU A 180 15.73 -2.27 15.31
N PRO A 181 14.52 -2.59 14.84
CA PRO A 181 13.36 -2.49 15.69
C PRO A 181 13.45 -3.49 16.85
N GLU A 182 12.87 -3.12 17.98
CA GLU A 182 12.70 -4.05 19.09
C GLU A 182 12.01 -5.34 18.62
N PRO A 183 12.48 -6.51 19.06
CA PRO A 183 11.85 -7.77 18.74
C PRO A 183 10.39 -7.82 19.21
N LEU A 184 9.49 -8.24 18.34
CA LEU A 184 8.07 -8.41 18.64
C LEU A 184 7.68 -9.87 18.44
N ASP A 185 6.77 -10.35 19.28
CA ASP A 185 6.13 -11.65 19.04
C ASP A 185 5.41 -11.64 17.69
N PRO A 186 5.74 -12.56 16.76
CA PRO A 186 5.16 -12.54 15.42
C PRO A 186 3.64 -12.76 15.41
N VAL A 187 3.06 -13.47 16.37
CA VAL A 187 1.61 -13.71 16.42
C VAL A 187 0.88 -12.46 16.86
N GLU A 188 1.40 -11.76 17.86
CA GLU A 188 0.85 -10.49 18.33
C GLU A 188 1.01 -9.40 17.25
N ALA A 189 2.17 -9.34 16.61
CA ALA A 189 2.40 -8.41 15.50
C ALA A 189 1.43 -8.65 14.32
N ARG A 190 1.13 -9.91 13.99
CA ARG A 190 0.14 -10.29 12.97
C ARG A 190 -1.28 -9.90 13.40
N ALA A 191 -1.63 -10.12 14.67
CA ALA A 191 -2.95 -9.74 15.19
C ALA A 191 -3.16 -8.23 15.07
N GLU A 192 -2.21 -7.42 15.54
CA GLU A 192 -2.28 -5.96 15.43
C GLU A 192 -2.32 -5.50 13.96
N MET A 193 -1.48 -6.06 13.09
CA MET A 193 -1.48 -5.75 11.66
C MET A 193 -2.84 -6.06 11.02
N LEU A 194 -3.46 -7.21 11.33
CA LEU A 194 -4.78 -7.59 10.81
C LEU A 194 -5.91 -6.73 11.39
N ALA A 195 -5.83 -6.33 12.66
CA ALA A 195 -6.77 -5.39 13.24
C ALA A 195 -6.74 -4.04 12.50
N ARG A 196 -5.54 -3.51 12.22
CA ARG A 196 -5.36 -2.28 11.44
C ARG A 196 -5.82 -2.45 9.99
N TYR A 197 -5.51 -3.59 9.36
CA TYR A 197 -6.03 -3.90 8.04
C TYR A 197 -7.56 -3.85 8.01
N LEU A 198 -8.22 -4.51 8.95
CA LEU A 198 -9.68 -4.49 9.04
C LEU A 198 -10.22 -3.09 9.32
N ALA A 199 -9.55 -2.29 10.15
CA ALA A 199 -9.95 -0.90 10.38
C ALA A 199 -9.86 -0.04 9.11
N ALA A 200 -8.85 -0.26 8.25
CA ALA A 200 -8.59 0.50 7.04
C ALA A 200 -9.32 -0.03 5.78
N PHE A 201 -9.59 -1.34 5.72
CA PHE A 201 -10.12 -2.02 4.51
C PHE A 201 -11.33 -2.89 4.76
N GLY A 202 -11.67 -3.21 6.01
CA GLY A 202 -12.79 -4.10 6.33
C GLY A 202 -14.17 -3.52 5.96
N PRO A 203 -15.22 -4.33 6.06
CA PRO A 203 -15.24 -5.77 6.33
C PRO A 203 -14.52 -6.58 5.25
N ALA A 204 -13.76 -7.60 5.63
CA ALA A 204 -12.94 -8.35 4.69
C ALA A 204 -12.89 -9.85 5.01
N SER A 205 -12.68 -10.67 3.98
CA SER A 205 -12.50 -12.11 4.10
C SER A 205 -11.04 -12.48 4.45
N ARG A 206 -10.82 -13.70 4.91
CA ARG A 206 -9.46 -14.23 5.10
C ARG A 206 -8.66 -14.31 3.79
N LYS A 207 -9.34 -14.46 2.64
CA LYS A 207 -8.69 -14.42 1.32
C LYS A 207 -8.18 -13.03 1.00
N ASP A 208 -8.91 -11.98 1.41
CA ASP A 208 -8.44 -10.60 1.23
C ASP A 208 -7.21 -10.32 2.09
N MET A 209 -7.20 -10.79 3.34
CA MET A 209 -6.04 -10.65 4.23
C MET A 209 -4.79 -11.36 3.68
N ASP A 210 -4.96 -12.58 3.12
CA ASP A 210 -3.90 -13.32 2.44
C ASP A 210 -3.39 -12.55 1.20
N ALA A 211 -4.29 -12.13 0.31
CA ALA A 211 -3.95 -11.38 -0.89
C ALA A 211 -3.22 -10.06 -0.58
N TRP A 212 -3.57 -9.40 0.52
CA TRP A 212 -2.94 -8.15 0.94
C TRP A 212 -1.59 -8.35 1.62
N SER A 213 -1.46 -9.35 2.50
CA SER A 213 -0.28 -9.56 3.35
C SER A 213 0.70 -10.60 2.83
N MET A 214 0.24 -11.53 1.98
CA MET A 214 0.90 -12.79 1.61
C MET A 214 1.15 -13.74 2.80
N MET A 215 0.44 -13.55 3.90
CA MET A 215 0.50 -14.49 5.03
C MET A 215 -0.30 -15.75 4.71
N ARG A 216 0.23 -16.90 5.15
CA ARG A 216 -0.46 -18.19 5.00
C ARG A 216 -1.70 -18.28 5.91
N GLN A 217 -2.72 -18.99 5.45
CA GLN A 217 -4.00 -19.13 6.18
C GLN A 217 -3.87 -19.60 7.65
N PRO A 218 -2.96 -20.53 8.02
CA PRO A 218 -2.76 -20.88 9.42
C PRO A 218 -2.29 -19.71 10.29
N ALA A 219 -1.39 -18.86 9.78
CA ALA A 219 -0.89 -17.68 10.49
C ALA A 219 -1.99 -16.61 10.65
N ILE A 220 -2.80 -16.39 9.60
CA ILE A 220 -3.98 -15.51 9.66
C ILE A 220 -4.96 -16.03 10.71
N LYS A 221 -5.29 -17.33 10.71
CA LYS A 221 -6.20 -17.93 11.68
C LYS A 221 -5.72 -17.78 13.12
N ALA A 222 -4.43 -18.01 13.38
CA ALA A 222 -3.84 -17.86 14.72
C ALA A 222 -3.90 -16.41 15.20
N ALA A 223 -3.60 -15.44 14.34
CA ALA A 223 -3.66 -14.01 14.63
C ALA A 223 -5.11 -13.55 14.91
N LEU A 224 -6.06 -13.95 14.06
CA LEU A 224 -7.48 -13.60 14.23
C LEU A 224 -8.08 -14.15 15.51
N ALA A 225 -7.57 -15.26 16.04
CA ALA A 225 -8.03 -15.84 17.32
C ALA A 225 -7.68 -14.94 18.53
N ARG A 226 -6.80 -13.94 18.37
CA ARG A 226 -6.44 -12.95 19.38
C ARG A 226 -7.35 -11.70 19.37
N LEU A 227 -8.27 -11.59 18.39
CA LEU A 227 -9.06 -10.39 18.15
C LEU A 227 -10.54 -10.61 18.44
N GLU A 228 -11.17 -9.61 19.02
CA GLU A 228 -12.61 -9.51 19.08
C GLU A 228 -13.16 -8.87 17.81
N LEU A 229 -13.93 -9.62 17.04
CA LEU A 229 -14.35 -9.23 15.69
C LEU A 229 -15.86 -9.37 15.52
N ARG A 230 -16.45 -8.44 14.75
CA ARG A 230 -17.79 -8.59 14.17
C ARG A 230 -17.71 -9.56 12.99
N ARG A 231 -18.82 -10.27 12.76
CA ARG A 231 -18.98 -11.19 11.62
C ARG A 231 -20.15 -10.74 10.76
N PHE A 232 -19.93 -10.84 9.46
CA PHE A 232 -20.90 -10.55 8.41
C PHE A 232 -20.80 -11.61 7.32
N ARG A 233 -21.77 -11.59 6.39
CA ARG A 233 -21.67 -12.29 5.12
C ARG A 233 -21.80 -11.29 3.98
N ASP A 234 -21.20 -11.59 2.84
CA ASP A 234 -21.56 -10.90 1.60
C ASP A 234 -22.75 -11.59 0.90
N GLU A 235 -23.18 -11.02 -0.24
CA GLU A 235 -24.28 -11.54 -1.04
C GLU A 235 -24.02 -12.94 -1.63
N GLN A 236 -22.75 -13.38 -1.67
CA GLN A 236 -22.35 -14.74 -2.07
C GLN A 236 -22.23 -15.71 -0.85
N GLY A 237 -22.59 -15.25 0.33
CA GLY A 237 -22.53 -16.05 1.58
C GLY A 237 -21.13 -16.22 2.16
N ARG A 238 -20.10 -15.52 1.63
CA ARG A 238 -18.72 -15.56 2.15
C ARG A 238 -18.65 -14.84 3.50
N GLU A 239 -17.93 -15.45 4.46
CA GLU A 239 -17.67 -14.81 5.75
C GLU A 239 -16.79 -13.58 5.59
N LEU A 240 -17.22 -12.49 6.21
CA LEU A 240 -16.46 -11.25 6.35
C LEU A 240 -16.25 -10.93 7.82
N LEU A 241 -15.03 -10.51 8.14
CA LEU A 241 -14.62 -10.13 9.50
C LEU A 241 -14.40 -8.61 9.55
N ASP A 242 -14.65 -8.02 10.71
CA ASP A 242 -14.48 -6.60 10.92
C ASP A 242 -14.17 -6.27 12.38
N VAL A 243 -13.47 -5.16 12.62
CA VAL A 243 -13.27 -4.62 13.97
C VAL A 243 -14.57 -4.03 14.52
N LEU A 244 -14.72 -4.00 15.86
CA LEU A 244 -16.00 -3.71 16.51
C LEU A 244 -16.60 -2.33 16.18
N ARG A 245 -15.79 -1.30 16.01
CA ARG A 245 -16.23 0.11 15.90
C ARG A 245 -15.89 0.79 14.58
N ALA A 246 -15.63 0.02 13.53
CA ALA A 246 -15.34 0.60 12.23
C ALA A 246 -16.61 1.13 11.53
N PRO A 247 -16.52 2.23 10.77
CA PRO A 247 -17.67 2.82 10.10
C PRO A 247 -18.27 1.90 9.03
N LEU A 248 -19.60 1.85 9.01
CA LEU A 248 -20.42 1.25 7.96
C LEU A 248 -21.46 2.30 7.53
N PRO A 249 -21.11 3.21 6.62
CA PRO A 249 -22.03 4.23 6.15
C PRO A 249 -23.23 3.63 5.43
N ASP A 250 -24.31 4.42 5.34
CA ASP A 250 -25.46 4.12 4.53
C ASP A 250 -25.03 3.87 3.07
N PRO A 251 -25.55 2.85 2.38
CA PRO A 251 -25.23 2.57 0.98
C PRO A 251 -25.54 3.74 0.04
N ASP A 252 -26.48 4.59 0.39
CA ASP A 252 -26.87 5.77 -0.40
C ASP A 252 -26.01 7.02 -0.09
N THR A 253 -25.03 6.91 0.83
CA THR A 253 -24.07 7.99 1.08
C THR A 253 -23.42 8.42 -0.24
N PRO A 254 -23.48 9.70 -0.65
CA PRO A 254 -22.83 10.16 -1.87
C PRO A 254 -21.33 9.94 -1.86
N ALA A 255 -20.78 9.48 -2.97
CA ALA A 255 -19.34 9.32 -3.14
C ALA A 255 -18.86 10.27 -4.25
N PRO A 256 -18.05 11.29 -3.89
CA PRO A 256 -17.55 12.25 -4.87
C PRO A 256 -16.54 11.62 -5.82
N VAL A 257 -16.28 12.26 -6.95
CA VAL A 257 -15.19 11.86 -7.84
C VAL A 257 -13.84 11.93 -7.13
N ARG A 258 -12.96 10.96 -7.41
CA ARG A 258 -11.61 10.91 -6.84
C ARG A 258 -10.60 10.40 -7.85
N PHE A 259 -9.43 11.01 -7.89
CA PHE A 259 -8.29 10.53 -8.67
C PHE A 259 -7.40 9.66 -7.80
N LEU A 260 -7.12 8.46 -8.24
CA LEU A 260 -6.25 7.50 -7.58
C LEU A 260 -4.91 7.39 -8.30
N PRO A 261 -3.79 7.33 -7.58
CA PRO A 261 -2.47 7.12 -8.18
C PRO A 261 -2.30 5.69 -8.71
N LYS A 262 -1.18 5.45 -9.39
CA LYS A 262 -0.71 4.08 -9.64
C LYS A 262 -0.61 3.31 -8.33
N TRP A 263 -1.01 2.04 -8.35
CA TRP A 263 -0.97 1.13 -7.20
C TRP A 263 -1.64 1.67 -5.94
N ASP A 264 -2.72 2.44 -6.07
CA ASP A 264 -3.48 2.85 -4.89
C ASP A 264 -3.92 1.64 -4.07
N ASN A 265 -3.80 1.76 -2.75
CA ASN A 265 -4.10 0.69 -1.82
C ASN A 265 -5.49 0.08 -2.02
N VAL A 266 -6.48 0.91 -2.33
CA VAL A 266 -7.88 0.46 -2.48
C VAL A 266 -8.08 -0.53 -3.63
N LEU A 267 -7.21 -0.47 -4.66
CA LEU A 267 -7.23 -1.41 -5.78
C LEU A 267 -6.45 -2.70 -5.50
N LEU A 268 -5.69 -2.76 -4.41
CA LEU A 268 -4.75 -3.85 -4.11
C LEU A 268 -5.05 -4.59 -2.81
N ALA A 269 -5.99 -4.09 -2.02
CA ALA A 269 -6.26 -4.61 -0.68
C ALA A 269 -7.10 -5.88 -0.65
N PHE A 270 -7.68 -6.29 -1.76
CA PHE A 270 -8.68 -7.36 -1.81
C PHE A 270 -8.31 -8.43 -2.84
N ALA A 271 -8.67 -9.68 -2.56
CA ALA A 271 -8.68 -10.76 -3.55
C ALA A 271 -9.80 -10.53 -4.60
N ASP A 272 -10.99 -10.17 -4.10
CA ASP A 272 -12.14 -9.73 -4.91
C ASP A 272 -12.24 -8.21 -4.86
N ARG A 273 -11.95 -7.55 -5.96
CA ARG A 273 -11.88 -6.10 -6.08
C ARG A 273 -13.20 -5.47 -6.54
N SER A 274 -14.25 -6.26 -6.77
CA SER A 274 -15.53 -5.84 -7.35
C SER A 274 -16.19 -4.68 -6.61
N ARG A 275 -15.90 -4.53 -5.29
CA ARG A 275 -16.40 -3.42 -4.49
C ARG A 275 -15.89 -2.03 -4.93
N VAL A 276 -14.80 -1.94 -5.70
CA VAL A 276 -14.24 -0.68 -6.21
C VAL A 276 -13.93 -0.76 -7.69
N LEU A 277 -13.51 -1.92 -8.20
CA LEU A 277 -13.10 -2.14 -9.58
C LEU A 277 -14.06 -3.15 -10.24
N PRO A 278 -14.96 -2.70 -11.13
CA PRO A 278 -15.79 -3.60 -11.93
C PRO A 278 -14.94 -4.60 -12.72
N GLU A 279 -15.38 -5.87 -12.77
CA GLU A 279 -14.56 -6.96 -13.33
C GLU A 279 -14.26 -6.76 -14.82
N GLU A 280 -15.17 -6.14 -15.57
CA GLU A 280 -14.98 -5.81 -16.99
C GLU A 280 -13.77 -4.88 -17.24
N TYR A 281 -13.44 -4.02 -16.28
CA TYR A 281 -12.31 -3.07 -16.41
C TYR A 281 -11.01 -3.58 -15.79
N ARG A 282 -11.05 -4.74 -15.13
CA ARG A 282 -9.91 -5.27 -14.39
C ARG A 282 -8.66 -5.41 -15.24
N ARG A 283 -8.77 -5.94 -16.46
CA ARG A 283 -7.63 -6.16 -17.37
C ARG A 283 -7.06 -4.86 -17.93
N THR A 284 -7.87 -3.83 -18.04
CA THR A 284 -7.43 -2.49 -18.47
C THR A 284 -6.70 -1.77 -17.35
N VAL A 285 -7.15 -1.94 -16.10
CA VAL A 285 -6.59 -1.28 -14.94
C VAL A 285 -5.36 -2.00 -14.38
N ILE A 286 -5.37 -3.34 -14.39
CA ILE A 286 -4.31 -4.18 -13.82
C ILE A 286 -3.68 -5.02 -14.92
N GLY A 287 -2.48 -4.62 -15.33
CA GLY A 287 -1.69 -5.32 -16.33
C GLY A 287 -1.19 -6.69 -15.87
N SER A 288 -0.89 -7.57 -16.83
CA SER A 288 -0.36 -8.91 -16.57
C SER A 288 1.01 -8.92 -15.87
N ASN A 289 1.76 -7.83 -16.00
CA ASN A 289 3.05 -7.59 -15.33
C ASN A 289 2.89 -7.02 -13.89
N GLY A 290 1.66 -6.87 -13.38
CA GLY A 290 1.37 -6.28 -12.08
C GLY A 290 1.38 -4.75 -12.04
N ASP A 291 1.50 -4.08 -13.20
CA ASP A 291 1.30 -2.63 -13.26
C ASP A 291 -0.19 -2.29 -12.98
N VAL A 292 -0.44 -1.21 -12.26
CA VAL A 292 -1.79 -0.73 -11.95
C VAL A 292 -1.90 0.72 -12.39
N ALA A 293 -2.84 0.97 -13.30
CA ALA A 293 -3.04 2.29 -13.88
C ALA A 293 -3.51 3.33 -12.85
N GLN A 294 -3.26 4.58 -13.15
CA GLN A 294 -3.89 5.71 -12.49
C GLN A 294 -5.37 5.73 -12.89
N THR A 295 -6.27 5.75 -11.90
CA THR A 295 -7.72 5.63 -12.15
C THR A 295 -8.48 6.80 -11.55
N PHE A 296 -9.71 7.01 -12.00
CA PHE A 296 -10.64 7.88 -11.29
C PHE A 296 -11.91 7.13 -10.91
N LEU A 297 -12.47 7.54 -9.79
CA LEU A 297 -13.71 6.99 -9.26
C LEU A 297 -14.88 7.92 -9.55
N VAL A 298 -16.01 7.33 -9.93
CA VAL A 298 -17.34 7.96 -10.02
C VAL A 298 -18.28 7.12 -9.17
N ASP A 299 -19.00 7.75 -8.27
CA ASP A 299 -19.84 7.08 -7.26
C ASP A 299 -19.14 5.89 -6.55
N GLY A 300 -17.83 6.03 -6.35
CA GLY A 300 -17.01 5.06 -5.64
C GLY A 300 -16.49 3.87 -6.46
N LEU A 301 -16.82 3.79 -7.73
CA LEU A 301 -16.34 2.75 -8.64
C LEU A 301 -15.35 3.32 -9.66
N VAL A 302 -14.37 2.53 -10.05
CA VAL A 302 -13.46 2.88 -11.15
C VAL A 302 -14.25 3.05 -12.42
N ALA A 303 -14.20 4.26 -13.00
CA ALA A 303 -14.92 4.66 -14.19
C ALA A 303 -14.02 5.05 -15.37
N GLY A 304 -12.70 5.03 -15.17
CA GLY A 304 -11.73 5.34 -16.21
C GLY A 304 -10.31 5.43 -15.66
N ILE A 305 -9.38 5.71 -16.56
CA ILE A 305 -7.97 5.98 -16.26
C ILE A 305 -7.64 7.43 -16.58
N TRP A 306 -6.55 7.91 -15.96
CA TRP A 306 -6.02 9.24 -16.23
C TRP A 306 -4.51 9.20 -16.41
N ARG A 307 -3.99 10.17 -17.12
CA ARG A 307 -2.55 10.39 -17.30
C ARG A 307 -2.24 11.88 -17.39
N VAL A 308 -0.97 12.22 -17.35
CA VAL A 308 -0.51 13.60 -17.54
C VAL A 308 0.14 13.72 -18.90
N GLU A 309 -0.32 14.68 -19.72
CA GLU A 309 0.27 15.03 -21.00
C GLU A 309 0.51 16.54 -21.03
N SER A 310 1.74 16.95 -21.27
CA SER A 310 2.13 18.37 -21.32
C SER A 310 1.63 19.19 -20.10
N GLY A 311 1.65 18.57 -18.91
CA GLY A 311 1.20 19.20 -17.66
C GLY A 311 -0.31 19.21 -17.43
N ARG A 312 -1.10 18.67 -18.35
CA ARG A 312 -2.57 18.57 -18.25
C ARG A 312 -2.98 17.14 -17.88
N VAL A 313 -4.04 17.02 -17.11
CA VAL A 313 -4.67 15.74 -16.79
C VAL A 313 -5.60 15.35 -17.93
N VAL A 314 -5.28 14.23 -18.59
CA VAL A 314 -6.09 13.65 -19.66
C VAL A 314 -6.89 12.49 -19.09
N LEU A 315 -8.19 12.50 -19.31
CA LEU A 315 -9.14 11.49 -18.85
C LEU A 315 -9.51 10.52 -19.97
N GLU A 316 -9.55 9.24 -19.66
CA GLU A 316 -10.04 8.17 -20.53
C GLU A 316 -11.16 7.42 -19.82
N PRO A 317 -12.43 7.89 -19.94
CA PRO A 317 -13.58 7.19 -19.36
C PRO A 317 -13.80 5.84 -20.04
N PHE A 318 -14.23 4.84 -19.27
CA PHE A 318 -14.59 3.53 -19.82
C PHE A 318 -16.01 3.47 -20.40
N GLY A 319 -16.82 4.48 -20.13
CA GLY A 319 -18.18 4.58 -20.63
C GLY A 319 -18.67 6.03 -20.68
N ALA A 320 -19.90 6.22 -21.11
CA ALA A 320 -20.51 7.55 -21.15
C ALA A 320 -20.71 8.11 -19.74
N LEU A 321 -20.31 9.35 -19.52
CA LEU A 321 -20.52 10.08 -18.27
C LEU A 321 -21.63 11.12 -18.42
N SER A 322 -22.40 11.35 -17.35
CA SER A 322 -23.36 12.46 -17.33
C SER A 322 -22.62 13.81 -17.37
N ARG A 323 -23.30 14.85 -17.85
CA ARG A 323 -22.73 16.21 -17.89
C ARG A 323 -22.32 16.75 -16.51
N SER A 324 -23.04 16.37 -15.44
CA SER A 324 -22.69 16.75 -14.07
C SER A 324 -21.40 16.08 -13.62
N VAL A 325 -21.29 14.78 -13.82
CA VAL A 325 -20.05 14.01 -13.48
C VAL A 325 -18.86 14.50 -14.30
N GLY A 326 -19.07 14.82 -15.60
CA GLY A 326 -18.00 15.39 -16.43
C GLY A 326 -17.42 16.67 -15.84
N ARG A 327 -18.28 17.62 -15.42
CA ARG A 327 -17.82 18.85 -14.76
C ARG A 327 -17.09 18.59 -13.44
N GLU A 328 -17.63 17.70 -12.59
CA GLU A 328 -16.96 17.35 -11.33
C GLU A 328 -15.55 16.77 -11.56
N LEU A 329 -15.38 15.97 -12.62
CA LEU A 329 -14.08 15.42 -13.00
C LEU A 329 -13.15 16.50 -13.56
N GLU A 330 -13.66 17.44 -14.36
CA GLU A 330 -12.88 18.58 -14.86
C GLU A 330 -12.40 19.46 -13.72
N ASP A 331 -13.28 19.85 -12.79
CA ASP A 331 -12.94 20.65 -11.61
C ASP A 331 -11.88 19.95 -10.74
N GLU A 332 -12.01 18.63 -10.55
CA GLU A 332 -11.06 17.85 -9.76
C GLU A 332 -9.74 17.64 -10.50
N ALA A 333 -9.76 17.52 -11.84
CA ALA A 333 -8.56 17.44 -12.68
C ALA A 333 -7.75 18.75 -12.61
N GLU A 334 -8.40 19.92 -12.69
CA GLU A 334 -7.74 21.21 -12.53
C GLU A 334 -7.06 21.35 -11.16
N ARG A 335 -7.73 20.89 -10.09
CA ARG A 335 -7.12 20.84 -8.75
C ARG A 335 -5.92 19.91 -8.67
N LEU A 336 -5.97 18.78 -9.38
CA LEU A 336 -4.85 17.85 -9.46
C LEU A 336 -3.69 18.47 -10.25
N GLU A 337 -3.96 19.14 -11.37
CA GLU A 337 -2.94 19.84 -12.16
C GLU A 337 -2.17 20.88 -11.33
N VAL A 338 -2.90 21.69 -10.54
CA VAL A 338 -2.28 22.64 -9.61
C VAL A 338 -1.36 21.92 -8.61
N PHE A 339 -1.80 20.79 -8.07
CA PHE A 339 -0.96 19.99 -7.17
C PHE A 339 0.25 19.37 -7.88
N LEU A 340 0.09 18.93 -9.13
CA LEU A 340 1.16 18.35 -9.95
C LEU A 340 2.19 19.38 -10.43
N ALA A 341 1.81 20.64 -10.52
CA ALA A 341 2.72 21.72 -10.89
C ALA A 341 3.63 22.18 -9.72
N GLY A 342 3.21 22.02 -8.46
CA GLY A 342 3.99 22.35 -7.25
C GLY A 342 3.19 23.04 -6.21
#